data_2bd1ada3378df2c63bd756f3e9952829
#
_entry.id   2bd1ada3378df2c63bd756f3e9952829
#
_cell.length_a   1.000
_cell.length_b   1.000
_cell.length_c   1.000
_cell.angle_alpha   90.00
_cell.angle_beta   90.00
_cell.angle_gamma   90.00
#
_symmetry.space_group_name_H-M   'P 1'
#
loop_
_entity.id
_entity.type
_entity.pdbx_description
1 polymer ?
#
loop_
_entity_poly.entity_id
_entity_poly.type
_entity_poly.pdbx_seq_one_letter_code
_entity_poly.pdbx_strand_id
1 'polypeptide(L)'
;QSNTTSAPVTKTTTQTTVSEPAKTPNAISSEDDYVTYTVQSGDTMFSIMNRFNVTLDQLISLNPNLADGLKAGMTLKIKKQDPMYSKKNGDVLSVVLMLPFGYDANDAKYRTMSIDFLTGAKLAAERNATNGQKLDIKVVDAGNETTFKNSLSQINPDNTDLIVGPFFKSNVLEVLRFVNDKKIPVV
;
A
#
# COMPACT_ATOMS: atom_id res chain seq x y z
N GLN A 1 -73.01 -6.50 38.12
CA GLN A 1 -72.09 -7.51 38.74
C GLN A 1 -71.61 -8.43 37.64
N SER A 2 -70.35 -8.28 37.29
CA SER A 2 -69.46 -9.42 37.07
C SER A 2 -68.22 -8.86 36.37
N ASN A 3 -67.14 -8.88 37.10
CA ASN A 3 -65.78 -8.66 36.67
C ASN A 3 -65.41 -9.63 35.57
N THR A 4 -64.73 -9.09 34.52
CA THR A 4 -63.83 -9.92 33.73
C THR A 4 -62.59 -9.11 33.40
N THR A 5 -61.54 -9.46 34.06
CA THR A 5 -60.17 -8.97 33.94
C THR A 5 -59.63 -9.42 32.61
N SER A 6 -59.27 -8.47 31.74
CA SER A 6 -58.48 -8.72 30.53
C SER A 6 -57.04 -8.30 30.76
N ALA A 7 -56.15 -9.27 30.68
CA ALA A 7 -54.70 -9.05 30.75
C ALA A 7 -54.17 -8.30 29.54
N PRO A 8 -53.10 -7.48 29.67
CA PRO A 8 -52.53 -6.74 28.55
C PRO A 8 -51.65 -7.64 27.69
N VAL A 9 -51.90 -7.65 26.40
CA VAL A 9 -51.06 -8.28 25.38
C VAL A 9 -49.80 -7.43 25.19
N THR A 10 -48.67 -7.95 25.62
CA THR A 10 -47.36 -7.37 25.36
C THR A 10 -47.00 -7.56 23.90
N LYS A 11 -47.01 -6.51 23.12
CA LYS A 11 -46.41 -6.49 21.76
C LYS A 11 -44.92 -6.43 21.89
N THR A 12 -44.25 -7.54 21.65
CA THR A 12 -42.80 -7.60 21.45
C THR A 12 -42.48 -6.98 20.10
N THR A 13 -42.02 -5.75 20.09
CA THR A 13 -41.42 -5.12 18.91
C THR A 13 -40.02 -5.65 18.74
N THR A 14 -39.83 -6.56 17.82
CA THR A 14 -38.48 -6.99 17.39
C THR A 14 -37.90 -5.87 16.56
N GLN A 15 -37.04 -5.05 17.16
CA GLN A 15 -36.17 -4.15 16.42
C GLN A 15 -35.08 -4.99 15.76
N THR A 16 -35.22 -5.19 14.47
CA THR A 16 -34.14 -5.68 13.62
C THR A 16 -33.17 -4.52 13.43
N THR A 17 -32.15 -4.45 14.27
CA THR A 17 -30.98 -3.61 14.00
C THR A 17 -30.21 -4.21 12.86
N VAL A 18 -30.38 -3.66 11.67
CA VAL A 18 -29.48 -3.89 10.55
C VAL A 18 -28.18 -3.20 10.90
N SER A 19 -27.26 -3.98 11.46
CA SER A 19 -25.88 -3.55 11.61
C SER A 19 -25.25 -3.57 10.22
N GLU A 20 -25.04 -2.39 9.66
CA GLU A 20 -24.17 -2.17 8.52
C GLU A 20 -22.77 -2.70 8.89
N PRO A 21 -22.17 -3.64 8.13
CA PRO A 21 -20.85 -4.11 8.45
C PRO A 21 -19.87 -2.97 8.19
N ALA A 22 -19.36 -2.40 9.27
CA ALA A 22 -18.20 -1.53 9.22
C ALA A 22 -17.11 -2.23 8.39
N LYS A 23 -16.71 -1.61 7.28
CA LYS A 23 -15.54 -2.01 6.49
C LYS A 23 -14.29 -1.73 7.31
N THR A 24 -13.98 -2.60 8.24
CA THR A 24 -12.65 -2.69 8.84
C THR A 24 -11.74 -3.31 7.77
N PRO A 25 -10.67 -2.66 7.34
CA PRO A 25 -9.65 -3.34 6.57
C PRO A 25 -9.11 -4.46 7.43
N ASN A 26 -9.31 -5.71 7.00
CA ASN A 26 -8.81 -6.88 7.70
C ASN A 26 -7.31 -6.75 7.91
N ALA A 27 -6.91 -6.81 9.16
CA ALA A 27 -5.52 -6.84 9.56
C ALA A 27 -4.80 -7.96 8.79
N ILE A 28 -3.70 -7.60 8.16
CA ILE A 28 -2.76 -8.51 7.54
C ILE A 28 -2.04 -9.22 8.68
N SER A 29 -2.47 -10.44 9.02
CA SER A 29 -1.75 -11.28 9.95
C SER A 29 -0.71 -12.08 9.16
N SER A 30 0.54 -11.90 9.49
CA SER A 30 1.66 -12.68 8.97
C SER A 30 1.74 -14.00 9.75
N GLU A 31 1.11 -15.04 9.27
CA GLU A 31 1.50 -16.40 9.60
C GLU A 31 2.33 -16.94 8.42
N ASP A 32 3.54 -17.37 8.70
CA ASP A 32 4.44 -18.07 7.76
C ASP A 32 4.84 -17.31 6.49
N ASP A 33 5.48 -16.14 6.59
CA ASP A 33 6.06 -15.42 5.45
C ASP A 33 5.09 -15.09 4.28
N TYR A 34 3.78 -15.17 4.50
CA TYR A 34 2.78 -14.89 3.48
C TYR A 34 1.82 -13.79 3.89
N VAL A 35 1.44 -12.96 2.91
CA VAL A 35 0.28 -12.07 3.04
C VAL A 35 -0.96 -12.92 2.88
N THR A 36 -1.83 -12.93 3.89
CA THR A 36 -3.08 -13.70 3.87
C THR A 36 -4.30 -12.79 3.74
N TYR A 37 -5.36 -13.32 3.15
CA TYR A 37 -6.65 -12.63 3.01
C TYR A 37 -7.80 -13.57 3.30
N THR A 38 -8.74 -13.15 4.14
CA THR A 38 -9.97 -13.90 4.39
C THR A 38 -11.06 -13.45 3.42
N VAL A 39 -11.52 -14.38 2.60
CA VAL A 39 -12.54 -14.19 1.55
C VAL A 39 -13.83 -13.70 2.18
N GLN A 40 -14.34 -12.58 1.70
CA GLN A 40 -15.59 -11.99 2.15
C GLN A 40 -16.78 -12.49 1.28
N SER A 41 -17.98 -12.38 1.83
CA SER A 41 -19.19 -12.64 1.05
C SER A 41 -19.28 -11.65 -0.13
N GLY A 42 -19.45 -12.17 -1.35
CA GLY A 42 -19.47 -11.38 -2.58
C GLY A 42 -18.11 -11.22 -3.27
N ASP A 43 -17.02 -11.70 -2.65
CA ASP A 43 -15.74 -11.75 -3.35
C ASP A 43 -15.77 -12.78 -4.50
N THR A 44 -15.11 -12.42 -5.57
CA THR A 44 -14.84 -13.31 -6.70
C THR A 44 -13.34 -13.49 -6.87
N MET A 45 -12.93 -14.57 -7.53
CA MET A 45 -11.52 -14.78 -7.86
C MET A 45 -10.93 -13.55 -8.56
N PHE A 46 -11.67 -12.98 -9.51
CA PHE A 46 -11.24 -11.81 -10.28
C PHE A 46 -11.10 -10.56 -9.39
N SER A 47 -12.03 -10.32 -8.43
CA SER A 47 -11.93 -9.19 -7.53
C SER A 47 -10.70 -9.27 -6.61
N ILE A 48 -10.37 -10.48 -6.15
CA ILE A 48 -9.19 -10.74 -5.32
C ILE A 48 -7.91 -10.55 -6.13
N MET A 49 -7.84 -11.12 -7.33
CA MET A 49 -6.68 -10.95 -8.24
C MET A 49 -6.39 -9.47 -8.52
N ASN A 50 -7.42 -8.69 -8.85
CA ASN A 50 -7.26 -7.26 -9.11
C ASN A 50 -6.87 -6.47 -7.85
N ARG A 51 -7.48 -6.78 -6.71
CA ARG A 51 -7.20 -6.09 -5.44
C ARG A 51 -5.74 -6.24 -5.01
N PHE A 52 -5.18 -7.43 -5.20
CA PHE A 52 -3.83 -7.76 -4.73
C PHE A 52 -2.78 -7.79 -5.84
N ASN A 53 -3.18 -7.52 -7.08
CA ASN A 53 -2.33 -7.55 -8.27
C ASN A 53 -1.56 -8.87 -8.39
N VAL A 54 -2.29 -9.97 -8.30
CA VAL A 54 -1.76 -11.34 -8.44
C VAL A 54 -2.45 -12.07 -9.58
N THR A 55 -1.75 -13.02 -10.19
CA THR A 55 -2.32 -13.87 -11.24
C THR A 55 -3.06 -15.07 -10.66
N LEU A 56 -3.92 -15.69 -11.47
CA LEU A 56 -4.64 -16.90 -11.08
C LEU A 56 -3.66 -18.04 -10.74
N ASP A 57 -2.61 -18.21 -11.54
CA ASP A 57 -1.61 -19.26 -11.33
C ASP A 57 -0.84 -19.06 -10.01
N GLN A 58 -0.51 -17.81 -9.67
CA GLN A 58 0.11 -17.49 -8.39
C GLN A 58 -0.83 -17.83 -7.22
N LEU A 59 -2.11 -17.47 -7.36
CA LEU A 59 -3.09 -17.70 -6.31
C LEU A 59 -3.35 -19.20 -6.09
N ILE A 60 -3.50 -19.98 -7.16
CA ILE A 60 -3.70 -21.43 -7.11
C ILE A 60 -2.46 -22.14 -6.57
N SER A 61 -1.26 -21.73 -7.00
CA SER A 61 -0.01 -22.35 -6.53
C SER A 61 0.19 -22.22 -5.01
N LEU A 62 -0.26 -21.11 -4.45
CA LEU A 62 -0.22 -20.86 -3.01
C LEU A 62 -1.39 -21.48 -2.23
N ASN A 63 -2.48 -21.79 -2.92
CA ASN A 63 -3.73 -22.27 -2.33
C ASN A 63 -4.33 -23.43 -3.15
N PRO A 64 -3.77 -24.65 -3.04
CA PRO A 64 -4.27 -25.79 -3.82
C PRO A 64 -5.77 -26.05 -3.63
N ASN A 65 -6.32 -25.73 -2.47
CA ASN A 65 -7.75 -25.88 -2.14
C ASN A 65 -8.68 -24.98 -2.98
N LEU A 66 -8.12 -24.00 -3.73
CA LEU A 66 -8.90 -23.18 -4.66
C LEU A 66 -9.42 -23.94 -5.87
N ALA A 67 -8.87 -25.14 -6.15
CA ALA A 67 -9.40 -26.03 -7.19
C ALA A 67 -10.87 -26.42 -6.91
N ASP A 68 -11.27 -26.45 -5.64
CA ASP A 68 -12.64 -26.75 -5.20
C ASP A 68 -13.56 -25.52 -5.20
N GLY A 69 -13.05 -24.39 -5.66
CA GLY A 69 -13.76 -23.11 -5.75
C GLY A 69 -13.56 -22.18 -4.56
N LEU A 70 -13.85 -20.90 -4.79
CA LEU A 70 -13.75 -19.85 -3.79
C LEU A 70 -14.97 -19.86 -2.86
N LYS A 71 -14.73 -19.84 -1.55
CA LYS A 71 -15.80 -19.81 -0.54
C LYS A 71 -15.54 -18.68 0.46
N ALA A 72 -16.61 -17.97 0.85
CA ALA A 72 -16.54 -16.97 1.91
C ALA A 72 -16.03 -17.61 3.22
N GLY A 73 -15.15 -16.89 3.92
CA GLY A 73 -14.48 -17.35 5.14
C GLY A 73 -13.18 -18.14 4.90
N MET A 74 -12.85 -18.51 3.66
CA MET A 74 -11.54 -19.11 3.36
C MET A 74 -10.41 -18.09 3.60
N THR A 75 -9.33 -18.52 4.22
CA THR A 75 -8.09 -17.74 4.29
C THR A 75 -7.17 -18.13 3.15
N LEU A 76 -6.85 -17.17 2.29
CA LEU A 76 -5.98 -17.37 1.14
C LEU A 76 -4.59 -16.79 1.43
N LYS A 77 -3.56 -17.51 1.05
CA LYS A 77 -2.20 -16.98 0.89
C LYS A 77 -2.13 -16.23 -0.42
N ILE A 78 -1.93 -14.92 -0.38
CA ILE A 78 -1.99 -14.07 -1.57
C ILE A 78 -0.66 -14.01 -2.29
N LYS A 79 0.40 -13.74 -1.53
CA LYS A 79 1.78 -13.70 -2.03
C LYS A 79 2.73 -13.98 -0.89
N LYS A 80 3.92 -14.46 -1.22
CA LYS A 80 5.00 -14.56 -0.25
C LYS A 80 5.34 -13.14 0.22
N GLN A 81 5.44 -12.96 1.54
CA GLN A 81 5.85 -11.69 2.08
C GLN A 81 7.31 -11.45 1.68
N ASP A 82 7.54 -10.41 0.89
CA ASP A 82 8.90 -10.01 0.58
C ASP A 82 9.42 -9.21 1.79
N PRO A 83 10.46 -9.67 2.49
CA PRO A 83 11.02 -8.95 3.61
C PRO A 83 11.56 -7.56 3.23
N MET A 84 11.67 -7.29 1.92
CA MET A 84 12.08 -6.00 1.38
C MET A 84 11.02 -4.89 1.57
N TYR A 85 9.73 -5.26 1.77
CA TYR A 85 8.62 -4.30 1.88
C TYR A 85 8.10 -4.10 3.31
N SER A 86 8.90 -4.42 4.30
CA SER A 86 8.57 -4.12 5.69
C SER A 86 8.61 -2.62 5.94
N LYS A 87 7.46 -2.00 6.24
CA LYS A 87 7.40 -0.57 6.58
C LYS A 87 8.20 -0.30 7.84
N LYS A 88 9.04 0.74 7.82
CA LYS A 88 9.90 1.11 8.94
C LYS A 88 9.21 2.00 9.97
N ASN A 89 8.23 2.77 9.54
CA ASN A 89 7.52 3.75 10.35
C ASN A 89 6.05 3.38 10.60
N GLY A 90 5.78 2.14 11.04
CA GLY A 90 4.43 1.67 11.34
C GLY A 90 3.49 1.74 10.13
N ASP A 91 2.38 2.50 10.22
CA ASP A 91 1.39 2.59 9.14
C ASP A 91 1.74 3.59 8.04
N VAL A 92 2.80 4.39 8.22
CA VAL A 92 3.23 5.40 7.25
C VAL A 92 4.27 4.82 6.31
N LEU A 93 4.08 4.96 5.00
CA LEU A 93 5.08 4.62 4.00
C LEU A 93 5.93 5.86 3.70
N SER A 94 7.20 5.80 4.06
CA SER A 94 8.16 6.89 3.85
C SER A 94 8.84 6.76 2.50
N VAL A 95 8.52 7.67 1.59
CA VAL A 95 8.98 7.65 0.20
C VAL A 95 9.90 8.83 -0.06
N VAL A 96 11.06 8.56 -0.65
CA VAL A 96 11.96 9.61 -1.16
C VAL A 96 11.83 9.71 -2.67
N LEU A 97 11.49 10.90 -3.17
CA LEU A 97 11.50 11.22 -4.59
C LEU A 97 12.80 11.95 -4.94
N MET A 98 13.66 11.31 -5.72
CA MET A 98 14.93 11.91 -6.20
C MET A 98 14.74 12.44 -7.61
N LEU A 99 14.54 13.75 -7.74
CA LEU A 99 14.22 14.42 -8.99
C LEU A 99 15.33 15.38 -9.41
N PRO A 100 15.68 15.46 -10.72
CA PRO A 100 16.82 16.22 -11.20
C PRO A 100 16.50 17.71 -11.42
N PHE A 101 16.02 18.44 -10.39
CA PHE A 101 15.67 19.86 -10.50
C PHE A 101 16.87 20.73 -10.87
N GLY A 102 18.03 20.45 -10.29
CA GLY A 102 19.27 21.19 -10.47
C GLY A 102 20.29 20.48 -11.37
N TYR A 103 19.84 19.55 -12.25
CA TYR A 103 20.75 18.80 -13.12
C TYR A 103 21.55 19.69 -14.08
N ASP A 104 20.88 20.64 -14.71
CA ASP A 104 21.48 21.65 -15.57
C ASP A 104 20.84 23.02 -15.30
N ALA A 105 21.66 23.96 -14.87
CA ALA A 105 21.18 25.33 -14.60
C ALA A 105 20.76 26.08 -15.85
N ASN A 106 21.31 25.71 -17.03
CA ASN A 106 21.08 26.35 -18.30
C ASN A 106 19.94 25.71 -19.11
N ASP A 107 19.53 24.48 -18.75
CA ASP A 107 18.42 23.77 -19.42
C ASP A 107 17.26 23.56 -18.46
N ALA A 108 16.17 24.28 -18.71
CA ALA A 108 14.94 24.16 -17.92
C ALA A 108 14.22 22.82 -18.08
N LYS A 109 14.60 22.00 -19.07
CA LYS A 109 13.93 20.73 -19.40
C LYS A 109 13.82 19.79 -18.17
N TYR A 110 14.94 19.59 -17.47
CA TYR A 110 14.94 18.70 -16.31
C TYR A 110 14.14 19.24 -15.13
N ARG A 111 14.16 20.56 -14.94
CA ARG A 111 13.33 21.22 -13.94
C ARG A 111 11.85 21.08 -14.25
N THR A 112 11.44 21.34 -15.49
CA THR A 112 10.04 21.16 -15.93
C THR A 112 9.59 19.74 -15.75
N MET A 113 10.37 18.76 -16.22
CA MET A 113 10.09 17.33 -16.06
C MET A 113 9.93 16.94 -14.58
N SER A 114 10.80 17.46 -13.71
CA SER A 114 10.73 17.20 -12.26
C SER A 114 9.47 17.78 -11.63
N ILE A 115 9.06 18.97 -12.04
CA ILE A 115 7.82 19.62 -11.56
C ILE A 115 6.60 18.81 -12.02
N ASP A 116 6.55 18.40 -13.27
CA ASP A 116 5.44 17.62 -13.82
C ASP A 116 5.32 16.27 -13.11
N PHE A 117 6.45 15.58 -12.90
CA PHE A 117 6.48 14.34 -12.15
C PHE A 117 6.00 14.53 -10.71
N LEU A 118 6.50 15.55 -10.01
CA LEU A 118 6.11 15.86 -8.64
C LEU A 118 4.62 16.17 -8.54
N THR A 119 4.08 16.88 -9.51
CA THR A 119 2.64 17.20 -9.56
C THR A 119 1.81 15.92 -9.69
N GLY A 120 2.21 15.01 -10.57
CA GLY A 120 1.58 13.70 -10.71
C GLY A 120 1.68 12.85 -9.44
N ALA A 121 2.86 12.83 -8.81
CA ALA A 121 3.09 12.10 -7.57
C ALA A 121 2.23 12.64 -6.40
N LYS A 122 2.08 13.95 -6.27
CA LYS A 122 1.20 14.57 -5.27
C LYS A 122 -0.26 14.18 -5.49
N LEU A 123 -0.74 14.26 -6.73
CA LEU A 123 -2.11 13.85 -7.07
C LEU A 123 -2.36 12.38 -6.76
N ALA A 124 -1.40 11.51 -7.07
CA ALA A 124 -1.48 10.09 -6.74
C ALA A 124 -1.50 9.86 -5.22
N ALA A 125 -0.68 10.59 -4.46
CA ALA A 125 -0.63 10.52 -3.01
C ALA A 125 -1.97 10.95 -2.38
N GLU A 126 -2.56 12.05 -2.84
CA GLU A 126 -3.86 12.53 -2.38
C GLU A 126 -4.98 11.51 -2.62
N ARG A 127 -5.01 10.90 -3.81
CA ARG A 127 -5.98 9.83 -4.13
C ARG A 127 -5.81 8.60 -3.24
N ASN A 128 -4.58 8.21 -2.94
CA ASN A 128 -4.34 7.07 -2.06
C ASN A 128 -4.59 7.39 -0.58
N ALA A 129 -4.42 8.63 -0.16
CA ALA A 129 -4.77 9.09 1.19
C ALA A 129 -6.27 8.94 1.47
N THR A 130 -7.13 9.19 0.48
CA THR A 130 -8.59 8.95 0.61
C THR A 130 -8.94 7.47 0.82
N ASN A 131 -8.05 6.55 0.42
CA ASN A 131 -8.17 5.12 0.65
C ASN A 131 -7.55 4.64 1.98
N GLY A 132 -7.15 5.57 2.85
CA GLY A 132 -6.59 5.30 4.17
C GLY A 132 -5.08 4.98 4.17
N GLN A 133 -4.39 5.11 3.03
CA GLN A 133 -2.93 4.97 2.98
C GLN A 133 -2.25 6.26 3.46
N LYS A 134 -1.32 6.12 4.40
CA LYS A 134 -0.51 7.23 4.89
C LYS A 134 0.85 7.21 4.19
N LEU A 135 1.16 8.29 3.48
CA LEU A 135 2.42 8.50 2.79
C LEU A 135 3.15 9.70 3.38
N ASP A 136 4.43 9.53 3.66
CA ASP A 136 5.36 10.63 3.94
C ASP A 136 6.30 10.74 2.74
N ILE A 137 6.19 11.82 1.99
CA ILE A 137 6.95 12.01 0.75
C ILE A 137 7.98 13.10 0.94
N LYS A 138 9.24 12.71 0.95
CA LYS A 138 10.38 13.61 0.94
C LYS A 138 10.90 13.80 -0.48
N VAL A 139 10.97 15.06 -0.93
CA VAL A 139 11.54 15.41 -2.23
C VAL A 139 12.99 15.80 -2.06
N VAL A 140 13.89 15.17 -2.82
CA VAL A 140 15.31 15.44 -2.84
C VAL A 140 15.73 15.83 -4.25
N ASP A 141 16.43 16.95 -4.40
CA ASP A 141 17.04 17.31 -5.67
C ASP A 141 18.22 16.38 -5.92
N ALA A 142 18.13 15.55 -6.94
CA ALA A 142 19.22 14.67 -7.36
C ALA A 142 20.43 15.47 -7.90
N GLY A 143 20.21 16.72 -8.33
CA GLY A 143 21.25 17.55 -8.87
C GLY A 143 21.93 16.92 -10.10
N ASN A 144 23.21 17.25 -10.28
CA ASN A 144 24.07 16.64 -11.28
C ASN A 144 25.08 15.67 -10.62
N GLU A 145 25.93 15.04 -11.41
CA GLU A 145 26.93 14.07 -10.91
C GLU A 145 27.83 14.65 -9.81
N THR A 146 28.16 15.94 -9.87
CA THR A 146 29.03 16.60 -8.89
C THR A 146 28.32 16.82 -7.54
N THR A 147 27.04 17.16 -7.57
CA THR A 147 26.24 17.46 -6.37
C THR A 147 25.52 16.26 -5.79
N PHE A 148 25.45 15.15 -6.53
CA PHE A 148 24.66 13.98 -6.19
C PHE A 148 25.00 13.36 -4.83
N LYS A 149 26.27 13.34 -4.45
CA LYS A 149 26.68 12.83 -3.12
C LYS A 149 26.08 13.63 -1.97
N ASN A 150 25.92 14.94 -2.15
CA ASN A 150 25.26 15.80 -1.16
C ASN A 150 23.76 15.49 -1.10
N SER A 151 23.16 15.10 -2.23
CA SER A 151 21.76 14.69 -2.29
C SER A 151 21.53 13.38 -1.52
N LEU A 152 22.42 12.41 -1.63
CA LEU A 152 22.37 11.16 -0.87
C LEU A 152 22.44 11.39 0.64
N SER A 153 23.25 12.35 1.11
CA SER A 153 23.36 12.66 2.54
C SER A 153 22.06 13.18 3.17
N GLN A 154 21.10 13.63 2.35
CA GLN A 154 19.80 14.07 2.82
C GLN A 154 18.84 12.91 3.08
N ILE A 155 19.15 11.70 2.64
CA ILE A 155 18.32 10.52 2.81
C ILE A 155 18.73 9.81 4.10
N ASN A 156 17.75 9.52 4.95
CA ASN A 156 17.95 8.65 6.09
C ASN A 156 17.47 7.22 5.75
N PRO A 157 18.40 6.27 5.49
CA PRO A 157 18.01 4.92 5.09
C PRO A 157 17.22 4.16 6.17
N ASP A 158 17.36 4.54 7.43
CA ASP A 158 16.65 3.85 8.52
C ASP A 158 15.17 4.23 8.59
N ASN A 159 14.80 5.37 7.99
CA ASN A 159 13.42 5.86 7.95
C ASN A 159 12.84 5.91 6.53
N THR A 160 13.49 5.29 5.55
CA THR A 160 13.03 5.30 4.16
C THR A 160 12.58 3.90 3.76
N ASP A 161 11.36 3.79 3.25
CA ASP A 161 10.76 2.53 2.79
C ASP A 161 10.90 2.35 1.28
N LEU A 162 10.96 3.44 0.50
CA LEU A 162 11.03 3.42 -0.95
C LEU A 162 11.78 4.64 -1.47
N ILE A 163 12.63 4.45 -2.47
CA ILE A 163 13.23 5.53 -3.25
C ILE A 163 12.72 5.46 -4.68
N VAL A 164 12.18 6.58 -5.17
CA VAL A 164 11.73 6.75 -6.56
C VAL A 164 12.71 7.68 -7.28
N GLY A 165 13.33 7.18 -8.34
CA GLY A 165 14.49 7.83 -8.98
C GLY A 165 15.81 7.38 -8.35
N PRO A 166 16.92 8.04 -8.68
CA PRO A 166 17.10 9.13 -9.64
C PRO A 166 16.93 8.65 -11.10
N PHE A 167 16.74 9.59 -12.03
CA PHE A 167 16.41 9.27 -13.43
C PHE A 167 17.61 8.86 -14.28
N PHE A 168 18.83 9.09 -13.80
CA PHE A 168 20.05 8.81 -14.56
C PHE A 168 20.77 7.57 -14.03
N LYS A 169 21.20 6.72 -14.96
CA LYS A 169 21.80 5.41 -14.65
C LYS A 169 23.00 5.49 -13.70
N SER A 170 23.88 6.46 -13.87
CA SER A 170 25.04 6.67 -12.98
C SER A 170 24.62 6.88 -11.54
N ASN A 171 23.60 7.73 -11.35
CA ASN A 171 23.07 8.08 -10.04
C ASN A 171 22.30 6.92 -9.41
N VAL A 172 21.59 6.10 -10.21
CA VAL A 172 20.91 4.88 -9.72
C VAL A 172 21.91 3.91 -9.12
N LEU A 173 23.06 3.69 -9.77
CA LEU A 173 24.11 2.81 -9.23
C LEU A 173 24.68 3.31 -7.90
N GLU A 174 24.79 4.62 -7.72
CA GLU A 174 25.22 5.23 -6.45
C GLU A 174 24.18 5.03 -5.34
N VAL A 175 22.89 5.23 -5.65
CA VAL A 175 21.79 4.95 -4.71
C VAL A 175 21.77 3.48 -4.30
N LEU A 176 21.89 2.55 -5.26
CA LEU A 176 21.91 1.12 -4.97
C LEU A 176 23.08 0.74 -4.04
N ARG A 177 24.26 1.34 -4.21
CA ARG A 177 25.39 1.14 -3.29
C ARG A 177 25.10 1.72 -1.92
N PHE A 178 24.48 2.90 -1.87
CA PHE A 178 24.15 3.59 -0.62
C PHE A 178 23.11 2.81 0.23
N VAL A 179 22.15 2.13 -0.41
CA VAL A 179 21.09 1.38 0.26
C VAL A 179 21.34 -0.13 0.34
N ASN A 180 22.51 -0.60 -0.11
CA ASN A 180 22.82 -2.03 -0.29
C ASN A 180 22.44 -2.91 0.91
N ASP A 181 22.71 -2.45 2.13
CA ASP A 181 22.47 -3.22 3.36
C ASP A 181 21.10 -2.94 3.99
N LYS A 182 20.32 -2.03 3.43
CA LYS A 182 19.08 -1.51 4.06
C LYS A 182 17.80 -2.08 3.47
N LYS A 183 17.91 -2.89 2.41
CA LYS A 183 16.77 -3.52 1.71
C LYS A 183 15.68 -2.51 1.31
N ILE A 184 16.09 -1.33 0.84
CA ILE A 184 15.18 -0.30 0.35
C ILE A 184 15.01 -0.51 -1.15
N PRO A 185 13.78 -0.72 -1.66
CA PRO A 185 13.53 -0.76 -3.09
C PRO A 185 13.80 0.60 -3.74
N VAL A 186 14.41 0.56 -4.92
CA VAL A 186 14.69 1.73 -5.78
C VAL A 186 13.99 1.53 -7.11
N VAL A 187 13.17 2.50 -7.53
CA VAL A 187 12.30 2.43 -8.73
C VAL A 187 12.59 3.58 -9.68
#